data_ddb338dee791d69a98904c347b5a6d3b
#
_entry.id   ddb338dee791d69a98904c347b5a6d3b
#
_cell.length_a   1.000
_cell.length_b   1.000
_cell.length_c   1.000
_cell.angle_alpha   90.00
_cell.angle_beta   90.00
_cell.angle_gamma   90.00
#
_symmetry.space_group_name_H-M   'P 1'
#
loop_
_entity.id
_entity.type
_entity.pdbx_description
1 polymer ?
#
loop_
_entity_poly.entity_id
_entity_poly.type
_entity_poly.pdbx_seq_one_letter_code
_entity_poly.pdbx_strand_id
1 'polypeptide(L)'
;MRDPDKPQQIIDAAIRVFARSGYYNSRVSDIAREAGIASGTIYLYFKTKDDILVTLFREKMAEWVASVRREIAAERDPVAKIRKIVALHFRVLEENPDLAEVVQVELRQGQKFFRGASAHEISAYFSVINDVLEEGAASGRFRRDLPVKVATKMLFGAMGQMAASWVLGKRAYRLTEAAEPVAAIFLQGVCADGV
;
A
#
# COMPACT_ATOMS: atom_id res chain seq x y z
N MET A 1 7.69 -2.34 -33.03
CA MET A 1 6.43 -2.37 -32.26
C MET A 1 6.80 -2.45 -30.78
N ARG A 2 6.27 -1.59 -29.91
CA ARG A 2 6.56 -1.68 -28.46
C ARG A 2 5.83 -2.90 -27.91
N ASP A 3 6.55 -3.74 -27.17
CA ASP A 3 6.01 -4.92 -26.49
C ASP A 3 5.17 -4.46 -25.29
N PRO A 4 3.88 -4.78 -25.19
CA PRO A 4 3.00 -4.33 -24.10
C PRO A 4 3.37 -4.90 -22.74
N ASP A 5 4.06 -6.03 -22.68
CA ASP A 5 4.43 -6.71 -21.42
C ASP A 5 5.75 -6.17 -20.83
N LYS A 6 6.53 -5.42 -21.63
CA LYS A 6 7.81 -4.88 -21.18
C LYS A 6 7.73 -3.89 -20.00
N PRO A 7 6.77 -2.96 -19.95
CA PRO A 7 6.65 -2.08 -18.79
C PRO A 7 6.49 -2.87 -17.49
N GLN A 8 5.60 -3.88 -17.45
CA GLN A 8 5.40 -4.70 -16.26
C GLN A 8 6.65 -5.49 -15.88
N GLN A 9 7.35 -6.08 -16.84
CA GLN A 9 8.62 -6.78 -16.63
C GLN A 9 9.68 -5.85 -15.99
N ILE A 10 9.74 -4.59 -16.42
CA ILE A 10 10.66 -3.59 -15.88
C ILE A 10 10.24 -3.20 -14.44
N ILE A 11 8.95 -3.01 -14.19
CA ILE A 11 8.42 -2.69 -12.87
C ILE A 11 8.72 -3.81 -11.86
N ASP A 12 8.48 -5.08 -12.23
CA ASP A 12 8.74 -6.22 -11.36
C ASP A 12 10.24 -6.39 -11.07
N ALA A 13 11.10 -6.16 -12.06
CA ALA A 13 12.54 -6.13 -11.85
C ALA A 13 12.98 -4.97 -10.95
N ALA A 14 12.36 -3.80 -11.09
CA ALA A 14 12.65 -2.63 -10.27
C ALA A 14 12.29 -2.89 -8.79
N ILE A 15 11.15 -3.54 -8.50
CA ILE A 15 10.77 -3.93 -7.13
C ILE A 15 11.89 -4.75 -6.49
N ARG A 16 12.37 -5.81 -7.16
CA ARG A 16 13.44 -6.68 -6.64
C ARG A 16 14.76 -5.93 -6.44
N VAL A 17 15.12 -5.07 -7.39
CA VAL A 17 16.36 -4.28 -7.30
C VAL A 17 16.30 -3.25 -6.18
N PHE A 18 15.18 -2.52 -6.07
CA PHE A 18 15.00 -1.50 -5.02
C PHE A 18 14.94 -2.14 -3.63
N ALA A 19 14.25 -3.26 -3.48
CA ALA A 19 14.18 -3.98 -2.21
C ALA A 19 15.57 -4.47 -1.74
N ARG A 20 16.39 -4.97 -2.67
CA ARG A 20 17.71 -5.53 -2.35
C ARG A 20 18.78 -4.48 -2.09
N SER A 21 18.79 -3.40 -2.85
CA SER A 21 19.91 -2.45 -2.91
C SER A 21 19.55 -1.05 -2.42
N GLY A 22 18.29 -0.78 -2.15
CA GLY A 22 17.72 0.53 -1.91
C GLY A 22 17.57 1.35 -3.19
N TYR A 23 16.61 2.27 -3.21
CA TYR A 23 16.34 3.12 -4.36
C TYR A 23 17.55 3.95 -4.77
N TYR A 24 18.19 4.64 -3.81
CA TYR A 24 19.28 5.57 -4.10
C TYR A 24 20.53 4.89 -4.67
N ASN A 25 20.84 3.69 -4.19
CA ASN A 25 22.02 2.93 -4.63
C ASN A 25 21.79 2.17 -5.94
N SER A 26 20.56 2.01 -6.38
CA SER A 26 20.21 1.26 -7.59
C SER A 26 20.43 2.10 -8.85
N ARG A 27 20.83 1.43 -9.93
CA ARG A 27 20.98 2.01 -11.26
C ARG A 27 19.97 1.41 -12.25
N VAL A 28 19.63 2.17 -13.30
CA VAL A 28 18.78 1.65 -14.40
C VAL A 28 19.40 0.41 -15.06
N SER A 29 20.73 0.34 -15.13
CA SER A 29 21.45 -0.85 -15.62
C SER A 29 21.24 -2.09 -14.76
N ASP A 30 21.04 -1.95 -13.44
CA ASP A 30 20.77 -3.07 -12.55
C ASP A 30 19.35 -3.60 -12.79
N ILE A 31 18.39 -2.70 -13.00
CA ILE A 31 17.01 -3.05 -13.37
C ILE A 31 16.98 -3.75 -14.73
N ALA A 32 17.75 -3.26 -15.72
CA ALA A 32 17.82 -3.88 -17.04
C ALA A 32 18.39 -5.32 -16.95
N ARG A 33 19.45 -5.49 -16.17
CA ARG A 33 20.06 -6.82 -15.94
C ARG A 33 19.08 -7.76 -15.24
N GLU A 34 18.38 -7.31 -14.22
CA GLU A 34 17.35 -8.06 -13.49
C GLU A 34 16.16 -8.43 -14.38
N ALA A 35 15.76 -7.54 -15.31
CA ALA A 35 14.71 -7.77 -16.29
C ALA A 35 15.16 -8.61 -17.49
N GLY A 36 16.46 -8.93 -17.64
CA GLY A 36 16.99 -9.68 -18.79
C GLY A 36 16.90 -8.90 -20.10
N ILE A 37 17.02 -7.57 -20.09
CA ILE A 37 16.93 -6.70 -21.27
C ILE A 37 18.14 -5.75 -21.34
N ALA A 38 18.37 -5.16 -22.52
CA ALA A 38 19.37 -4.11 -22.67
C ALA A 38 18.95 -2.83 -21.97
N SER A 39 19.89 -2.10 -21.36
CA SER A 39 19.61 -0.82 -20.67
C SER A 39 18.93 0.20 -21.57
N GLY A 40 19.27 0.25 -22.85
CA GLY A 40 18.62 1.10 -23.84
C GLY A 40 17.14 0.80 -24.02
N THR A 41 16.71 -0.45 -23.81
CA THR A 41 15.30 -0.85 -23.90
C THR A 41 14.46 -0.20 -22.80
N ILE A 42 14.99 -0.02 -21.58
CA ILE A 42 14.26 0.65 -20.49
C ILE A 42 13.88 2.08 -20.90
N TYR A 43 14.80 2.82 -21.54
CA TYR A 43 14.58 4.21 -21.94
C TYR A 43 13.52 4.39 -23.05
N LEU A 44 13.08 3.31 -23.70
CA LEU A 44 11.93 3.35 -24.60
C LEU A 44 10.59 3.48 -23.85
N TYR A 45 10.56 3.09 -22.56
CA TYR A 45 9.35 3.07 -21.74
C TYR A 45 9.39 4.08 -20.58
N PHE A 46 10.55 4.25 -19.94
CA PHE A 46 10.75 5.11 -18.78
C PHE A 46 11.93 6.04 -19.02
N LYS A 47 11.73 7.35 -18.83
CA LYS A 47 12.78 8.35 -19.09
C LYS A 47 13.84 8.38 -17.98
N THR A 48 13.42 8.12 -16.74
CA THR A 48 14.26 8.20 -15.54
C THR A 48 13.97 7.05 -14.58
N LYS A 49 14.84 6.83 -13.60
CA LYS A 49 14.61 5.92 -12.49
C LYS A 49 13.40 6.37 -11.64
N ASP A 50 13.19 7.68 -11.52
CA ASP A 50 12.05 8.26 -10.82
C ASP A 50 10.74 7.90 -11.52
N ASP A 51 10.69 7.93 -12.87
CA ASP A 51 9.49 7.51 -13.63
C ASP A 51 9.13 6.05 -13.36
N ILE A 52 10.14 5.18 -13.23
CA ILE A 52 9.91 3.77 -12.87
C ILE A 52 9.28 3.68 -11.48
N LEU A 53 9.84 4.37 -10.48
CA LEU A 53 9.34 4.34 -9.10
C LEU A 53 7.92 4.90 -8.98
N VAL A 54 7.65 6.03 -9.65
CA VAL A 54 6.32 6.66 -9.67
C VAL A 54 5.29 5.73 -10.31
N THR A 55 5.64 5.11 -11.44
CA THR A 55 4.74 4.20 -12.15
C THR A 55 4.48 2.94 -11.31
N LEU A 56 5.52 2.34 -10.75
CA LEU A 56 5.42 1.22 -9.81
C LEU A 56 4.42 1.51 -8.69
N PHE A 57 4.62 2.64 -8.00
CA PHE A 57 3.75 3.00 -6.88
C PHE A 57 2.30 3.20 -7.33
N ARG A 58 2.09 3.94 -8.43
CA ARG A 58 0.76 4.20 -8.98
C ARG A 58 0.03 2.91 -9.35
N GLU A 59 0.69 1.99 -10.06
CA GLU A 59 0.09 0.74 -10.49
C GLU A 59 -0.23 -0.16 -9.29
N LYS A 60 0.73 -0.34 -8.37
CA LYS A 60 0.51 -1.19 -7.19
C LYS A 60 -0.55 -0.63 -6.24
N MET A 61 -0.63 0.68 -6.09
CA MET A 61 -1.71 1.31 -5.31
C MET A 61 -3.08 1.17 -5.99
N ALA A 62 -3.15 1.31 -7.32
CA ALA A 62 -4.41 1.11 -8.06
C ALA A 62 -4.90 -0.34 -7.95
N GLU A 63 -4.00 -1.32 -8.14
CA GLU A 63 -4.29 -2.75 -7.95
C GLU A 63 -4.80 -3.02 -6.53
N TRP A 64 -4.14 -2.43 -5.55
CA TRP A 64 -4.52 -2.58 -4.14
C TRP A 64 -5.89 -2.00 -3.84
N VAL A 65 -6.15 -0.74 -4.21
CA VAL A 65 -7.46 -0.09 -4.02
C VAL A 65 -8.58 -0.91 -4.68
N ALA A 66 -8.34 -1.40 -5.91
CA ALA A 66 -9.30 -2.26 -6.60
C ALA A 66 -9.53 -3.59 -5.85
N SER A 67 -8.48 -4.19 -5.29
CA SER A 67 -8.57 -5.41 -4.50
C SER A 67 -9.38 -5.22 -3.22
N VAL A 68 -9.11 -4.12 -2.48
CA VAL A 68 -9.86 -3.79 -1.26
C VAL A 68 -11.35 -3.58 -1.59
N ARG A 69 -11.66 -2.79 -2.63
CA ARG A 69 -13.06 -2.56 -3.04
C ARG A 69 -13.78 -3.87 -3.37
N ARG A 70 -13.12 -4.81 -4.08
CA ARG A 70 -13.72 -6.14 -4.37
C ARG A 70 -13.94 -6.95 -3.11
N GLU A 71 -12.98 -6.96 -2.19
CA GLU A 71 -13.05 -7.75 -0.95
C GLU A 71 -14.21 -7.32 -0.04
N ILE A 72 -14.49 -6.02 0.00
CA ILE A 72 -15.55 -5.47 0.86
C ILE A 72 -16.90 -5.30 0.15
N ALA A 73 -16.98 -5.50 -1.18
CA ALA A 73 -18.18 -5.20 -1.97
C ALA A 73 -19.45 -5.96 -1.53
N ALA A 74 -19.30 -7.23 -1.14
CA ALA A 74 -20.41 -8.06 -0.69
C ALA A 74 -20.69 -7.95 0.82
N GLU A 75 -19.81 -7.27 1.57
CA GLU A 75 -19.94 -7.11 3.02
C GLU A 75 -20.89 -5.94 3.32
N ARG A 76 -21.80 -6.13 4.27
CA ARG A 76 -22.76 -5.10 4.68
C ARG A 76 -22.45 -4.47 6.03
N ASP A 77 -21.73 -5.19 6.89
CA ASP A 77 -21.37 -4.67 8.21
C ASP A 77 -20.08 -3.82 8.12
N PRO A 78 -20.13 -2.51 8.43
CA PRO A 78 -18.96 -1.65 8.42
C PRO A 78 -17.82 -2.14 9.33
N VAL A 79 -18.13 -2.80 10.43
CA VAL A 79 -17.15 -3.42 11.33
C VAL A 79 -16.37 -4.51 10.61
N ALA A 80 -17.09 -5.40 9.93
CA ALA A 80 -16.48 -6.47 9.13
C ALA A 80 -15.67 -5.91 7.95
N LYS A 81 -16.14 -4.81 7.30
CA LYS A 81 -15.37 -4.13 6.25
C LYS A 81 -14.02 -3.62 6.75
N ILE A 82 -13.98 -2.97 7.92
CA ILE A 82 -12.71 -2.52 8.52
C ILE A 82 -11.78 -3.69 8.80
N ARG A 83 -12.27 -4.81 9.37
CA ARG A 83 -11.46 -6.02 9.60
C ARG A 83 -10.87 -6.56 8.30
N LYS A 84 -11.67 -6.64 7.23
CA LYS A 84 -11.22 -7.07 5.90
C LYS A 84 -10.16 -6.15 5.31
N ILE A 85 -10.32 -4.82 5.43
CA ILE A 85 -9.33 -3.84 4.97
C ILE A 85 -7.98 -4.06 5.66
N VAL A 86 -7.97 -4.20 6.99
CA VAL A 86 -6.74 -4.43 7.77
C VAL A 86 -6.10 -5.77 7.41
N ALA A 87 -6.90 -6.84 7.35
CA ALA A 87 -6.42 -8.17 7.01
C ALA A 87 -5.80 -8.24 5.61
N LEU A 88 -6.48 -7.63 4.62
CA LEU A 88 -5.96 -7.58 3.25
C LEU A 88 -4.66 -6.76 3.17
N HIS A 89 -4.60 -5.62 3.88
CA HIS A 89 -3.40 -4.79 3.93
C HIS A 89 -2.16 -5.58 4.36
N PHE A 90 -2.27 -6.33 5.44
CA PHE A 90 -1.15 -7.11 5.95
C PHE A 90 -0.85 -8.34 5.10
N ARG A 91 -1.88 -9.03 4.60
CA ARG A 91 -1.73 -10.18 3.71
C ARG A 91 -0.94 -9.83 2.44
N VAL A 92 -1.33 -8.75 1.74
CA VAL A 92 -0.65 -8.34 0.50
C VAL A 92 0.82 -8.00 0.74
N LEU A 93 1.14 -7.35 1.86
CA LEU A 93 2.53 -7.03 2.19
C LEU A 93 3.34 -8.27 2.63
N GLU A 94 2.72 -9.19 3.37
CA GLU A 94 3.36 -10.46 3.78
C GLU A 94 3.67 -11.35 2.58
N GLU A 95 2.73 -11.43 1.61
CA GLU A 95 2.88 -12.21 0.38
C GLU A 95 3.88 -11.58 -0.61
N ASN A 96 4.13 -10.26 -0.50
CA ASN A 96 5.01 -9.51 -1.40
C ASN A 96 6.10 -8.76 -0.62
N PRO A 97 7.06 -9.45 -0.02
CA PRO A 97 8.03 -8.85 0.90
C PRO A 97 8.95 -7.81 0.26
N ASP A 98 9.29 -7.95 -1.02
CA ASP A 98 10.08 -6.96 -1.76
C ASP A 98 9.27 -5.67 -1.99
N LEU A 99 7.98 -5.80 -2.32
CA LEU A 99 7.09 -4.65 -2.44
C LEU A 99 6.91 -3.96 -1.08
N ALA A 100 6.77 -4.72 0.01
CA ALA A 100 6.68 -4.17 1.35
C ALA A 100 7.93 -3.35 1.70
N GLU A 101 9.14 -3.84 1.39
CA GLU A 101 10.40 -3.11 1.56
C GLU A 101 10.36 -1.77 0.82
N VAL A 102 10.04 -1.79 -0.47
CA VAL A 102 10.00 -0.58 -1.30
C VAL A 102 8.97 0.43 -0.78
N VAL A 103 7.76 -0.03 -0.47
CA VAL A 103 6.65 0.87 -0.05
C VAL A 103 6.87 1.41 1.37
N GLN A 104 7.37 0.60 2.30
CA GLN A 104 7.48 0.99 3.70
C GLN A 104 8.80 1.68 4.07
N VAL A 105 9.87 1.39 3.36
CA VAL A 105 11.20 1.94 3.66
C VAL A 105 11.61 2.98 2.63
N GLU A 106 11.72 2.60 1.36
CA GLU A 106 12.31 3.44 0.33
C GLU A 106 11.45 4.67 0.00
N LEU A 107 10.13 4.50 -0.10
CA LEU A 107 9.22 5.61 -0.41
C LEU A 107 9.09 6.61 0.74
N ARG A 108 9.19 6.16 2.00
CA ARG A 108 9.13 7.08 3.16
C ARG A 108 10.33 8.00 3.26
N GLN A 109 11.50 7.62 2.74
CA GLN A 109 12.70 8.46 2.72
C GLN A 109 12.63 9.55 1.65
N GLY A 110 11.81 9.39 0.62
CA GLY A 110 11.63 10.34 -0.47
C GLY A 110 10.61 11.44 -0.20
N GLN A 111 10.95 12.47 0.60
CA GLN A 111 10.02 13.60 0.87
C GLN A 111 9.47 14.28 -0.41
N LYS A 112 10.26 14.35 -1.48
CA LYS A 112 9.82 14.87 -2.78
C LYS A 112 8.78 13.98 -3.46
N PHE A 113 8.88 12.67 -3.26
CA PHE A 113 7.97 11.69 -3.84
C PHE A 113 6.57 11.81 -3.24
N PHE A 114 6.46 11.96 -1.91
CA PHE A 114 5.18 12.13 -1.22
C PHE A 114 4.46 13.45 -1.54
N ARG A 115 5.18 14.50 -1.94
CA ARG A 115 4.58 15.83 -2.17
C ARG A 115 3.94 16.00 -3.55
N GLY A 116 4.19 15.14 -4.52
CA GLY A 116 3.73 15.35 -5.89
C GLY A 116 3.07 14.14 -6.56
N ALA A 117 3.78 13.03 -6.66
CA ALA A 117 3.39 11.92 -7.53
C ALA A 117 2.46 10.89 -6.86
N SER A 118 2.45 10.78 -5.54
CA SER A 118 1.71 9.74 -4.80
C SER A 118 0.49 10.24 -4.03
N ALA A 119 0.24 11.55 -4.03
CA ALA A 119 -0.87 12.13 -3.25
C ALA A 119 -2.24 11.65 -3.74
N HIS A 120 -2.39 11.44 -5.05
CA HIS A 120 -3.65 10.98 -5.64
C HIS A 120 -3.96 9.52 -5.25
N GLU A 121 -2.98 8.65 -5.32
CA GLU A 121 -3.11 7.22 -5.02
C GLU A 121 -3.37 6.97 -3.54
N ILE A 122 -2.67 7.69 -2.66
CA ILE A 122 -2.92 7.65 -1.21
C ILE A 122 -4.33 8.19 -0.90
N SER A 123 -4.76 9.27 -1.58
CA SER A 123 -6.10 9.83 -1.43
C SER A 123 -7.17 8.82 -1.86
N ALA A 124 -6.94 8.04 -2.93
CA ALA A 124 -7.86 6.99 -3.37
C ALA A 124 -8.02 5.89 -2.31
N TYR A 125 -6.92 5.51 -1.64
CA TYR A 125 -6.99 4.55 -0.54
C TYR A 125 -7.70 5.13 0.69
N PHE A 126 -7.43 6.37 1.04
CA PHE A 126 -8.16 7.07 2.11
C PHE A 126 -9.65 7.15 1.82
N SER A 127 -10.06 7.39 0.56
CA SER A 127 -11.47 7.39 0.18
C SER A 127 -12.16 6.07 0.53
N VAL A 128 -11.52 4.92 0.27
CA VAL A 128 -12.12 3.62 0.62
C VAL A 128 -12.37 3.49 2.13
N ILE A 129 -11.43 3.92 2.96
CA ILE A 129 -11.59 3.86 4.42
C ILE A 129 -12.63 4.89 4.88
N ASN A 130 -12.61 6.11 4.33
CA ASN A 130 -13.61 7.15 4.63
C ASN A 130 -15.03 6.66 4.34
N ASP A 131 -15.24 6.09 3.14
CA ASP A 131 -16.57 5.62 2.70
C ASP A 131 -17.14 4.59 3.71
N VAL A 132 -16.30 3.67 4.21
CA VAL A 132 -16.71 2.67 5.21
C VAL A 132 -16.99 3.31 6.58
N LEU A 133 -16.19 4.29 7.00
CA LEU A 133 -16.38 4.97 8.28
C LEU A 133 -17.63 5.86 8.26
N GLU A 134 -17.91 6.55 7.15
CA GLU A 134 -19.11 7.35 6.94
C GLU A 134 -20.36 6.47 6.90
N GLU A 135 -20.32 5.34 6.20
CA GLU A 135 -21.39 4.32 6.21
C GLU A 135 -21.68 3.82 7.62
N GLY A 136 -20.64 3.53 8.40
CA GLY A 136 -20.77 3.07 9.78
C GLY A 136 -21.38 4.13 10.71
N ALA A 137 -20.97 5.39 10.56
CA ALA A 137 -21.53 6.50 11.33
C ALA A 137 -23.00 6.78 10.96
N ALA A 138 -23.33 6.72 9.67
CA ALA A 138 -24.70 6.91 9.18
C ALA A 138 -25.65 5.78 9.64
N SER A 139 -25.18 4.53 9.69
CA SER A 139 -25.94 3.38 10.16
C SER A 139 -25.99 3.25 11.69
N GLY A 140 -25.26 4.08 12.44
CA GLY A 140 -25.15 4.01 13.90
C GLY A 140 -24.26 2.86 14.43
N ARG A 141 -23.55 2.16 13.55
CA ARG A 141 -22.54 1.15 13.95
C ARG A 141 -21.31 1.80 14.53
N PHE A 142 -20.94 2.97 14.02
CA PHE A 142 -19.89 3.81 14.57
C PHE A 142 -20.50 5.06 15.22
N ARG A 143 -19.79 5.65 16.15
CA ARG A 143 -20.25 6.86 16.84
C ARG A 143 -20.45 8.01 15.84
N ARG A 144 -21.53 8.77 16.03
CA ARG A 144 -21.96 9.83 15.10
C ARG A 144 -21.04 11.04 15.06
N ASP A 145 -20.31 11.28 16.13
CA ASP A 145 -19.33 12.37 16.26
C ASP A 145 -17.93 12.00 15.79
N LEU A 146 -17.78 10.83 15.10
CA LEU A 146 -16.49 10.32 14.64
C LEU A 146 -15.81 11.33 13.69
N PRO A 147 -14.61 11.81 14.00
CA PRO A 147 -13.84 12.65 13.09
C PRO A 147 -13.21 11.75 11.99
N VAL A 148 -14.02 11.39 10.97
CA VAL A 148 -13.72 10.37 9.95
C VAL A 148 -12.32 10.56 9.33
N LYS A 149 -11.96 11.79 8.93
CA LYS A 149 -10.65 12.06 8.34
C LYS A 149 -9.47 11.80 9.29
N VAL A 150 -9.68 11.97 10.60
CA VAL A 150 -8.67 11.65 11.62
C VAL A 150 -8.59 10.15 11.81
N ALA A 151 -9.73 9.49 11.98
CA ALA A 151 -9.82 8.04 12.15
C ALA A 151 -9.18 7.29 10.95
N THR A 152 -9.44 7.74 9.71
CA THR A 152 -8.80 7.20 8.50
C THR A 152 -7.28 7.29 8.57
N LYS A 153 -6.74 8.45 8.93
CA LYS A 153 -5.28 8.63 9.03
C LYS A 153 -4.68 7.81 10.17
N MET A 154 -5.40 7.69 11.28
CA MET A 154 -4.97 6.85 12.41
C MET A 154 -4.89 5.38 11.99
N LEU A 155 -5.93 4.84 11.35
CA LEU A 155 -5.93 3.45 10.87
C LEU A 155 -4.82 3.20 9.85
N PHE A 156 -4.72 4.07 8.85
CA PHE A 156 -3.66 3.97 7.83
C PHE A 156 -2.26 4.07 8.45
N GLY A 157 -2.06 4.99 9.38
CA GLY A 157 -0.81 5.16 10.11
C GLY A 157 -0.46 3.94 10.96
N ALA A 158 -1.43 3.36 11.67
CA ALA A 158 -1.23 2.16 12.47
C ALA A 158 -0.82 0.96 11.58
N MET A 159 -1.57 0.70 10.50
CA MET A 159 -1.23 -0.37 9.54
C MET A 159 0.15 -0.15 8.93
N GLY A 160 0.44 1.06 8.49
CA GLY A 160 1.74 1.39 7.89
C GLY A 160 2.90 1.29 8.87
N GLN A 161 2.71 1.67 10.15
CA GLN A 161 3.76 1.53 11.16
C GLN A 161 4.01 0.07 11.52
N MET A 162 2.96 -0.75 11.62
CA MET A 162 3.10 -2.19 11.85
C MET A 162 3.88 -2.85 10.70
N ALA A 163 3.53 -2.54 9.47
CA ALA A 163 4.23 -3.05 8.29
C ALA A 163 5.71 -2.60 8.24
N ALA A 164 5.99 -1.33 8.51
CA ALA A 164 7.36 -0.81 8.57
C ALA A 164 8.19 -1.49 9.67
N SER A 165 7.63 -1.64 10.85
CA SER A 165 8.29 -2.33 11.97
C SER A 165 8.57 -3.81 11.64
N TRP A 166 7.64 -4.47 10.94
CA TRP A 166 7.81 -5.85 10.48
C TRP A 166 8.96 -6.00 9.46
N VAL A 167 9.02 -5.11 8.48
CA VAL A 167 10.10 -5.07 7.49
C VAL A 167 11.45 -4.83 8.19
N LEU A 168 11.56 -3.78 9.01
CA LEU A 168 12.79 -3.42 9.73
C LEU A 168 13.19 -4.47 10.77
N GLY A 169 12.23 -5.18 11.35
CA GLY A 169 12.43 -6.30 12.27
C GLY A 169 12.77 -7.62 11.58
N LYS A 170 13.21 -7.57 10.30
CA LYS A 170 13.58 -8.74 9.51
C LYS A 170 12.46 -9.79 9.39
N ARG A 171 11.21 -9.35 9.46
CA ARG A 171 10.02 -10.19 9.25
C ARG A 171 9.97 -11.38 10.23
N ALA A 172 10.31 -11.11 11.51
CA ALA A 172 10.47 -12.13 12.55
C ALA A 172 9.17 -12.83 12.97
N TYR A 173 8.00 -12.33 12.53
CA TYR A 173 6.67 -12.89 12.81
C TYR A 173 5.79 -12.77 11.56
N ARG A 174 4.63 -13.41 11.56
CA ARG A 174 3.66 -13.27 10.49
C ARG A 174 2.91 -11.94 10.64
N LEU A 175 3.04 -11.05 9.66
CA LEU A 175 2.38 -9.74 9.71
C LEU A 175 0.86 -9.86 9.79
N THR A 176 0.30 -10.89 9.17
CA THR A 176 -1.13 -11.21 9.20
C THR A 176 -1.66 -11.48 10.61
N GLU A 177 -0.84 -11.93 11.56
CA GLU A 177 -1.24 -12.13 12.96
C GLU A 177 -1.56 -10.82 13.69
N ALA A 178 -1.02 -9.69 13.20
CA ALA A 178 -1.33 -8.36 13.73
C ALA A 178 -2.68 -7.80 13.25
N ALA A 179 -3.34 -8.43 12.26
CA ALA A 179 -4.52 -7.86 11.62
C ALA A 179 -5.69 -7.72 12.60
N GLU A 180 -6.02 -8.79 13.31
CA GLU A 180 -7.14 -8.76 14.27
C GLU A 180 -6.86 -7.85 15.47
N PRO A 181 -5.69 -7.88 16.13
CA PRO A 181 -5.38 -6.93 17.19
C PRO A 181 -5.47 -5.45 16.75
N VAL A 182 -4.93 -5.10 15.59
CA VAL A 182 -5.00 -3.73 15.07
C VAL A 182 -6.45 -3.31 14.78
N ALA A 183 -7.22 -4.18 14.14
CA ALA A 183 -8.62 -3.90 13.85
C ALA A 183 -9.44 -3.78 15.15
N ALA A 184 -9.26 -4.67 16.12
CA ALA A 184 -9.98 -4.65 17.39
C ALA A 184 -9.71 -3.37 18.18
N ILE A 185 -8.43 -2.98 18.35
CA ILE A 185 -8.05 -1.74 19.04
C ILE A 185 -8.67 -0.51 18.35
N PHE A 186 -8.63 -0.46 17.02
CA PHE A 186 -9.22 0.65 16.28
C PHE A 186 -10.74 0.69 16.45
N LEU A 187 -11.40 -0.45 16.30
CA LEU A 187 -12.86 -0.56 16.38
C LEU A 187 -13.39 -0.19 17.78
N GLN A 188 -12.68 -0.53 18.86
CA GLN A 188 -13.05 -0.09 20.21
C GLN A 188 -13.12 1.44 20.34
N GLY A 189 -12.31 2.18 19.57
CA GLY A 189 -12.31 3.64 19.58
C GLY A 189 -13.38 4.28 18.68
N VAL A 190 -13.95 3.55 17.73
CA VAL A 190 -14.87 4.12 16.72
C VAL A 190 -16.29 3.57 16.79
N CYS A 191 -16.53 2.39 17.39
CA CYS A 191 -17.87 1.84 17.56
C CYS A 191 -18.72 2.69 18.53
N ALA A 192 -20.03 2.71 18.32
CA ALA A 192 -20.99 3.47 19.14
C ALA A 192 -21.10 2.91 20.55
N ASP A 193 -21.18 1.56 20.67
CA ASP A 193 -21.15 0.83 21.91
C ASP A 193 -19.91 -0.08 21.91
N GLY A 194 -19.18 -0.13 23.01
CA GLY A 194 -17.94 -0.92 23.08
C GLY A 194 -18.17 -2.36 22.59
N VAL A 195 -17.33 -2.80 21.64
CA VAL A 195 -17.36 -4.16 21.04
C VAL A 195 -16.80 -5.17 22.04
#